data_99ed21c3b1a1e9b0bcfd56f25cab6b26
#
_entry.id   99ed21c3b1a1e9b0bcfd56f25cab6b26
#
_cell.length_a   1.000
_cell.length_b   1.000
_cell.length_c   1.000
_cell.angle_alpha   90.00
_cell.angle_beta   90.00
_cell.angle_gamma   90.00
#
_symmetry.space_group_name_H-M   'P 1'
#
loop_
_entity.id
_entity.type
_entity.pdbx_description
1 polymer ?
#
loop_
_entity_poly.entity_id
_entity_poly.type
_entity_poly.pdbx_seq_one_letter_code
_entity_poly.pdbx_strand_id
1 'polypeptide(L)'
;MHINYYTKHIDLEEEISQEMEKKMAKFEKFADEATLIDLTVEGDLPKKSVKVSLHYNDATHSFYACEEAKDVMTAFNTAKEELFTEITRVIGKERDQSRSKARQAKETIRQTS
;
A
#
# COMPACT_ATOMS: atom_id res chain seq x y z
N MET A 1 -7.56 2.44 -8.94
CA MET A 1 -7.38 1.82 -7.61
C MET A 1 -8.71 1.72 -6.91
N HIS A 2 -9.01 0.54 -6.40
CA HIS A 2 -10.23 0.32 -5.62
C HIS A 2 -9.84 -0.20 -4.23
N ILE A 3 -10.42 0.38 -3.18
CA ILE A 3 -10.11 0.00 -1.80
C ILE A 3 -11.38 -0.51 -1.13
N ASN A 4 -11.31 -1.73 -0.60
CA ASN A 4 -12.36 -2.32 0.22
C ASN A 4 -11.98 -2.19 1.69
N TYR A 5 -12.94 -1.76 2.51
CA TYR A 5 -12.76 -1.58 3.94
C TYR A 5 -13.60 -2.60 4.69
N TYR A 6 -12.96 -3.37 5.57
CA TYR A 6 -13.64 -4.38 6.39
C TYR A 6 -13.34 -4.14 7.86
N THR A 7 -14.35 -4.31 8.70
CA THR A 7 -14.16 -4.24 10.16
C THR A 7 -14.71 -5.52 10.79
N LYS A 8 -13.99 -6.01 11.81
CA LYS A 8 -14.42 -7.17 12.61
C LYS A 8 -14.26 -6.85 14.08
N HIS A 9 -15.33 -7.01 14.85
CA HIS A 9 -15.34 -6.81 16.30
C HIS A 9 -14.86 -5.42 16.74
N ILE A 10 -15.05 -4.42 15.91
CA ILE A 10 -14.70 -3.02 16.19
C ILE A 10 -15.57 -2.10 15.35
N ASP A 11 -15.99 -0.99 15.95
CA ASP A 11 -16.68 0.10 15.26
C ASP A 11 -15.68 1.25 15.12
N LEU A 12 -15.44 1.71 13.88
CA LEU A 12 -14.55 2.83 13.63
C LEU A 12 -15.32 4.13 13.61
N GLU A 13 -14.79 5.13 14.30
CA GLU A 13 -15.30 6.48 14.20
C GLU A 13 -15.10 7.00 12.78
N GLU A 14 -16.05 7.79 12.29
CA GLU A 14 -16.01 8.33 10.93
C GLU A 14 -14.74 9.15 10.69
N GLU A 15 -14.27 9.89 11.66
CA GLU A 15 -13.03 10.68 11.55
C GLU A 15 -11.81 9.80 11.29
N ILE A 16 -11.75 8.64 11.95
CA ILE A 16 -10.66 7.67 11.75
C ILE A 16 -10.74 7.09 10.36
N SER A 17 -11.93 6.70 9.92
CA SER A 17 -12.13 6.15 8.57
C SER A 17 -11.71 7.15 7.48
N GLN A 18 -12.08 8.41 7.63
CA GLN A 18 -11.74 9.47 6.70
C GLN A 18 -10.23 9.72 6.65
N GLU A 19 -9.57 9.70 7.81
CA GLU A 19 -8.13 9.88 7.88
C GLU A 19 -7.40 8.72 7.22
N MET A 20 -7.87 7.49 7.42
CA MET A 20 -7.32 6.32 6.75
C MET A 20 -7.46 6.43 5.22
N GLU A 21 -8.62 6.86 4.72
CA GLU A 21 -8.83 7.09 3.29
C GLU A 21 -7.84 8.09 2.71
N LYS A 22 -7.63 9.21 3.40
CA LYS A 22 -6.67 10.23 2.97
C LYS A 22 -5.25 9.66 2.88
N LYS A 23 -4.86 8.87 3.87
CA LYS A 23 -3.53 8.28 3.90
C LYS A 23 -3.34 7.19 2.87
N MET A 24 -4.40 6.47 2.52
CA MET A 24 -4.37 5.45 1.48
C MET A 24 -4.15 6.03 0.07
N ALA A 25 -4.46 7.31 -0.13
CA ALA A 25 -4.26 7.97 -1.41
C ALA A 25 -2.80 7.94 -1.89
N LYS A 26 -1.83 7.82 -0.99
CA LYS A 26 -0.41 7.72 -1.36
C LYS A 26 -0.10 6.51 -2.25
N PHE A 27 -0.91 5.47 -2.19
CA PHE A 27 -0.72 4.27 -3.02
C PHE A 27 -1.12 4.48 -4.48
N GLU A 28 -1.87 5.54 -4.80
CA GLU A 28 -2.25 5.87 -6.19
C GLU A 28 -1.03 6.05 -7.09
N LYS A 29 0.10 6.43 -6.52
CA LYS A 29 1.36 6.59 -7.24
C LYS A 29 1.80 5.30 -7.96
N PHE A 30 1.49 4.15 -7.40
CA PHE A 30 1.88 2.84 -7.95
C PHE A 30 0.70 2.06 -8.53
N ALA A 31 -0.51 2.53 -8.30
CA ALA A 31 -1.72 1.81 -8.62
C ALA A 31 -2.28 2.19 -9.98
N ASP A 32 -3.01 1.26 -10.61
CA ASP A 32 -3.79 1.49 -11.82
C ASP A 32 -5.25 1.13 -11.57
N GLU A 33 -6.06 1.10 -12.61
CA GLU A 33 -7.50 0.78 -12.50
C GLU A 33 -7.75 -0.64 -12.00
N ALA A 34 -6.84 -1.56 -12.29
CA ALA A 34 -6.94 -2.96 -11.88
C ALA A 34 -6.44 -3.21 -10.46
N THR A 35 -5.85 -2.21 -9.81
CA THR A 35 -5.31 -2.38 -8.46
C THR A 35 -6.43 -2.44 -7.42
N LEU A 36 -6.39 -3.48 -6.59
CA LEU A 36 -7.32 -3.70 -5.49
C LEU A 36 -6.56 -3.76 -4.17
N ILE A 37 -7.01 -2.99 -3.20
CA ILE A 37 -6.46 -3.02 -1.84
C ILE A 37 -7.57 -3.38 -0.87
N ASP A 38 -7.37 -4.44 -0.08
CA ASP A 38 -8.26 -4.80 1.00
C ASP A 38 -7.66 -4.35 2.32
N LEU A 39 -8.37 -3.50 3.04
CA LEU A 39 -8.00 -3.01 4.36
C LEU A 39 -8.94 -3.60 5.38
N THR A 40 -8.41 -4.39 6.31
CA THR A 40 -9.19 -5.02 7.37
C THR A 40 -8.73 -4.53 8.73
N VAL A 41 -9.69 -4.10 9.56
CA VAL A 41 -9.44 -3.70 10.93
C VAL A 41 -10.19 -4.66 11.85
N GLU A 42 -9.45 -5.34 12.71
CA GLU A 42 -10.01 -6.33 13.63
C GLU A 42 -9.69 -5.97 15.07
N GLY A 43 -10.73 -5.87 15.91
CA GLY A 43 -10.58 -5.64 17.33
C GLY A 43 -10.41 -6.94 18.10
N ASP A 44 -9.55 -6.95 19.11
CA ASP A 44 -9.37 -8.07 20.03
C ASP A 44 -9.64 -7.59 21.43
N LEU A 45 -10.87 -7.83 21.91
CA LEU A 45 -11.31 -7.39 23.24
C LEU A 45 -10.53 -8.02 24.39
N PRO A 46 -10.21 -9.35 24.37
CA PRO A 46 -9.41 -9.93 25.44
C PRO A 46 -8.04 -9.29 25.59
N LYS A 47 -7.37 -9.01 24.47
CA LYS A 47 -6.05 -8.37 24.46
C LYS A 47 -6.10 -6.86 24.47
N LYS A 48 -7.27 -6.25 24.30
CA LYS A 48 -7.45 -4.80 24.14
C LYS A 48 -6.53 -4.23 23.07
N SER A 49 -6.42 -4.92 21.94
CA SER A 49 -5.58 -4.54 20.80
C SER A 49 -6.39 -4.47 19.52
N VAL A 50 -5.79 -3.88 18.50
CA VAL A 50 -6.37 -3.77 17.17
C VAL A 50 -5.36 -4.27 16.16
N LYS A 51 -5.81 -5.10 15.24
CA LYS A 51 -5.01 -5.63 14.16
C LYS A 51 -5.45 -5.00 12.84
N VAL A 52 -4.51 -4.46 12.09
CA VAL A 52 -4.78 -3.90 10.76
C VAL A 52 -4.03 -4.71 9.72
N SER A 53 -4.74 -5.15 8.71
CA SER A 53 -4.20 -5.91 7.59
C SER A 53 -4.43 -5.14 6.30
N LEU A 54 -3.40 -5.04 5.47
CA LEU A 54 -3.46 -4.44 4.15
C LEU A 54 -3.00 -5.46 3.11
N HIS A 55 -3.84 -5.70 2.11
CA HIS A 55 -3.52 -6.61 1.03
C HIS A 55 -3.66 -5.87 -0.30
N TYR A 56 -2.54 -5.67 -0.98
CA TYR A 56 -2.46 -4.98 -2.27
C TYR A 56 -2.33 -6.03 -3.38
N ASN A 57 -3.20 -5.93 -4.38
CA ASN A 57 -3.16 -6.81 -5.54
C ASN A 57 -3.30 -5.99 -6.81
N ASP A 58 -2.42 -6.25 -7.78
CA ASP A 58 -2.60 -5.79 -9.15
C ASP A 58 -2.46 -6.99 -10.10
N ALA A 59 -2.37 -6.74 -11.41
CA ALA A 59 -2.32 -7.83 -12.40
C ALA A 59 -1.12 -8.76 -12.22
N THR A 60 -0.01 -8.24 -11.67
CA THR A 60 1.27 -8.97 -11.59
C THR A 60 1.88 -9.03 -10.19
N HIS A 61 1.34 -8.27 -9.23
CA HIS A 61 1.93 -8.16 -7.89
C HIS A 61 0.88 -8.42 -6.80
N SER A 62 1.35 -9.00 -5.71
CA SER A 62 0.56 -9.16 -4.48
C SER A 62 1.47 -8.86 -3.30
N PHE A 63 1.04 -7.92 -2.45
CA PHE A 63 1.76 -7.51 -1.25
C PHE A 63 0.83 -7.56 -0.04
N TYR A 64 1.37 -7.88 1.11
CA TYR A 64 0.61 -8.00 2.34
C TYR A 64 1.38 -7.41 3.50
N ALA A 65 0.69 -6.65 4.35
CA ALA A 65 1.23 -6.16 5.61
C ALA A 65 0.16 -6.29 6.70
N CYS A 66 0.58 -6.67 7.89
CA CYS A 66 -0.31 -6.85 9.02
C CYS A 66 0.41 -6.40 10.30
N GLU A 67 -0.25 -5.55 11.07
CA GLU A 67 0.29 -5.05 12.34
C GLU A 67 -0.77 -5.01 13.41
N GLU A 68 -0.35 -5.19 14.65
CA GLU A 68 -1.19 -5.14 15.84
C GLU A 68 -0.68 -4.06 16.78
N ALA A 69 -1.57 -3.25 17.33
CA ALA A 69 -1.25 -2.20 18.28
C ALA A 69 -2.45 -1.95 19.21
N LYS A 70 -2.27 -1.09 20.20
CA LYS A 70 -3.35 -0.76 21.13
C LYS A 70 -4.43 0.13 20.50
N ASP A 71 -4.06 0.92 19.49
CA ASP A 71 -5.02 1.76 18.76
C ASP A 71 -4.93 1.56 17.25
N VAL A 72 -6.02 1.90 16.57
CA VAL A 72 -6.18 1.69 15.13
C VAL A 72 -5.13 2.46 14.34
N MET A 73 -4.91 3.74 14.65
CA MET A 73 -4.02 4.58 13.85
C MET A 73 -2.56 4.15 13.95
N THR A 74 -2.13 3.68 15.10
CA THR A 74 -0.78 3.14 15.27
C THR A 74 -0.58 1.88 14.44
N ALA A 75 -1.50 0.93 14.52
CA ALA A 75 -1.44 -0.30 13.73
C ALA A 75 -1.52 0.01 12.22
N PHE A 76 -2.43 0.90 11.84
CA PHE A 76 -2.61 1.30 10.44
C PHE A 76 -1.36 1.99 9.87
N ASN A 77 -0.81 2.96 10.59
CA ASN A 77 0.36 3.68 10.11
C ASN A 77 1.56 2.75 9.92
N THR A 78 1.78 1.82 10.84
CA THR A 78 2.86 0.85 10.74
C THR A 78 2.66 -0.09 9.56
N ALA A 79 1.48 -0.68 9.42
CA ALA A 79 1.16 -1.57 8.30
C ALA A 79 1.27 -0.83 6.96
N LYS A 80 0.76 0.40 6.89
CA LYS A 80 0.80 1.23 5.69
C LYS A 80 2.25 1.52 5.27
N GLU A 81 3.11 1.88 6.20
CA GLU A 81 4.51 2.18 5.89
C GLU A 81 5.26 0.92 5.43
N GLU A 82 5.01 -0.22 6.04
CA GLU A 82 5.60 -1.49 5.61
C GLU A 82 5.17 -1.83 4.18
N LEU A 83 3.88 -1.73 3.89
CA LEU A 83 3.33 -2.01 2.57
C LEU A 83 3.92 -1.06 1.53
N PHE A 84 3.95 0.23 1.84
CA PHE A 84 4.47 1.26 0.93
C PHE A 84 5.96 1.03 0.64
N THR A 85 6.74 0.70 1.67
CA THR A 85 8.17 0.42 1.52
C THR A 85 8.39 -0.78 0.60
N GLU A 86 7.63 -1.85 0.77
CA GLU A 86 7.76 -3.04 -0.06
C GLU A 86 7.35 -2.79 -1.51
N ILE A 87 6.25 -2.08 -1.73
CA ILE A 87 5.79 -1.70 -3.07
C ILE A 87 6.84 -0.83 -3.75
N THR A 88 7.38 0.16 -3.05
CA THR A 88 8.43 1.04 -3.57
C THR A 88 9.67 0.25 -3.94
N ARG A 89 10.08 -0.70 -3.12
CA ARG A 89 11.23 -1.54 -3.37
C ARG A 89 11.07 -2.38 -4.64
N VAL A 90 9.91 -2.97 -4.85
CA VAL A 90 9.66 -3.88 -5.99
C VAL A 90 9.24 -3.11 -7.23
N ILE A 91 8.14 -2.37 -7.17
CA ILE A 91 7.58 -1.68 -8.34
C ILE A 91 8.44 -0.48 -8.74
N GLY A 92 8.92 0.29 -7.77
CA GLY A 92 9.80 1.42 -8.02
C GLY A 92 11.09 1.01 -8.70
N LYS A 93 11.68 -0.11 -8.26
CA LYS A 93 12.91 -0.66 -8.86
C LYS A 93 12.67 -1.12 -10.30
N GLU A 94 11.56 -1.78 -10.58
CA GLU A 94 11.20 -2.19 -11.95
C GLU A 94 11.07 -0.97 -12.88
N ARG A 95 10.45 0.11 -12.42
CA ARG A 95 10.29 1.34 -13.18
C ARG A 95 11.63 2.04 -13.43
N ASP A 96 12.51 2.06 -12.45
CA ASP A 96 13.85 2.64 -12.59
C ASP A 96 14.71 1.88 -13.57
N GLN A 97 14.66 0.56 -13.56
CA GLN A 97 15.34 -0.29 -14.54
C GLN A 97 14.85 -0.01 -15.97
N SER A 98 13.54 0.15 -16.13
CA SER A 98 12.94 0.48 -17.42
C SER A 98 13.41 1.84 -17.92
N ARG A 99 13.49 2.85 -17.05
CA ARG A 99 13.99 4.19 -17.38
C ARG A 99 15.48 4.16 -17.75
N SER A 100 16.28 3.41 -17.02
CA SER A 100 17.72 3.26 -17.30
C SER A 100 17.96 2.66 -18.67
N LYS A 101 17.21 1.61 -19.04
CA LYS A 101 17.29 1.00 -20.37
C LYS A 101 16.93 2.01 -21.47
N ALA A 102 15.88 2.80 -21.27
CA ALA A 102 15.48 3.82 -22.23
C ALA A 102 16.54 4.90 -22.41
N ARG A 103 17.21 5.32 -21.33
CA ARG A 103 18.32 6.29 -21.38
C ARG A 103 19.51 5.74 -22.14
N GLN A 104 19.91 4.51 -21.88
CA GLN A 104 21.02 3.86 -22.58
C GLN A 104 20.75 3.77 -24.07
N ALA A 105 19.54 3.41 -24.49
CA ALA A 105 19.17 3.36 -25.89
C ALA A 105 19.28 4.74 -26.57
N LYS A 106 18.83 5.81 -25.91
CA LYS A 106 18.93 7.18 -26.42
C LYS A 106 20.37 7.65 -26.55
N GLU A 107 21.21 7.35 -25.56
CA GLU A 107 22.64 7.70 -25.60
C GLU A 107 23.37 6.99 -26.74
N THR A 108 23.07 5.70 -26.95
CA THR A 108 23.63 4.93 -28.04
C THR A 108 23.27 5.53 -29.39
N ILE A 109 22.03 5.95 -29.61
CA ILE A 109 21.57 6.61 -30.82
C ILE A 109 22.29 7.95 -31.03
N ARG A 110 22.50 8.72 -29.98
CA ARG A 110 23.23 10.00 -30.06
C ARG A 110 24.69 9.81 -30.41
N GLN A 111 25.34 8.75 -29.93
CA GLN A 111 26.71 8.46 -30.21
C GLN A 111 26.95 7.98 -31.67
N THR A 112 25.96 7.38 -32.26
CA THR A 112 26.04 6.88 -33.64
C THR A 112 25.62 7.91 -34.68
N SER A 113 25.08 9.03 -34.24
CA SER A 113 24.70 10.15 -35.11
C SER A 113 25.75 11.24 -35.08
#